data_a7069d2238e74b6299044c79874c6b21
#
_entry.id   a7069d2238e74b6299044c79874c6b21
#
_cell.length_a   1.000
_cell.length_b   1.000
_cell.length_c   1.000
_cell.angle_alpha   90.00
_cell.angle_beta   90.00
_cell.angle_gamma   90.00
#
_symmetry.space_group_name_H-M   'P 1'
#
loop_
_entity.id
_entity.type
_entity.pdbx_description
1 polymer ?
#
loop_
_entity_poly.entity_id
_entity_poly.type
_entity_poly.pdbx_seq_one_letter_code
_entity_poly.pdbx_strand_id
1 'polypeptide(L)'
;RDVAPSRGLGDVYKRQDYNDLMHLTETIVSQTAQKVLGTMKISYEGQEIDLTPPWNRMTMIEAVAKYTGQDFSGIKDLDEARKMADAINVPYEKTFGIGKIINACFEEHVEEKLIQPTFITGHPKEISPLAKSSEADPEITDRFEGFIYAREICNGFSELNDPIDQRERFQKQVEDRAAGDDEAHMMDDDFVTALEYGLPPTGGLGIGIDRLVMFLTDSSSIRDVIFFPHMRHKVQ
;
A
#
# COMPACT_ATOMS: atom_id res chain seq x y z
N ARG A 1 8.20 7.65 11.65
CA ARG A 1 6.81 7.13 11.72
C ARG A 1 6.83 5.97 12.69
N ASP A 2 6.14 6.08 13.83
CA ASP A 2 5.92 4.96 14.72
C ASP A 2 5.04 3.95 13.99
N VAL A 3 5.62 2.86 13.52
CA VAL A 3 4.87 1.72 13.04
C VAL A 3 4.22 1.08 14.26
N ALA A 4 3.05 1.57 14.61
CA ALA A 4 2.21 0.84 15.56
C ALA A 4 1.93 -0.54 14.92
N PRO A 5 2.06 -1.66 15.67
CA PRO A 5 1.72 -2.96 15.15
C PRO A 5 0.29 -2.87 14.57
N SER A 6 0.16 -3.19 13.28
CA SER A 6 -1.11 -3.06 12.60
C SER A 6 -2.14 -3.94 13.30
N ARG A 7 -3.15 -3.34 13.91
CA ARG A 7 -4.33 -4.05 14.42
C ARG A 7 -5.32 -4.22 13.27
N GLY A 8 -4.83 -4.85 12.20
CA GLY A 8 -5.60 -5.15 11.02
C GLY A 8 -6.02 -6.62 10.96
N LEU A 9 -6.99 -6.93 10.11
CA LEU A 9 -7.28 -8.27 9.67
C LEU A 9 -6.29 -8.60 8.54
N GLY A 10 -5.41 -9.58 8.78
CA GLY A 10 -4.55 -10.15 7.75
C GLY A 10 -5.02 -11.56 7.42
N ASP A 11 -5.08 -11.90 6.14
CA ASP A 11 -5.44 -13.24 5.70
C ASP A 11 -4.70 -13.62 4.42
N VAL A 12 -4.57 -14.93 4.19
CA VAL A 12 -3.86 -15.52 3.05
C VAL A 12 -4.80 -16.50 2.34
N TYR A 13 -5.09 -16.20 1.08
CA TYR A 13 -6.05 -16.95 0.27
C TYR A 13 -5.34 -17.74 -0.82
N LYS A 14 -5.42 -19.07 -0.76
CA LYS A 14 -4.83 -19.98 -1.75
C LYS A 14 -5.55 -19.92 -3.08
N ARG A 15 -4.79 -19.89 -4.19
CA ARG A 15 -5.25 -19.85 -5.58
C ARG A 15 -6.04 -18.59 -5.92
N GLN A 16 -5.77 -17.49 -5.23
CA GLN A 16 -6.30 -16.17 -5.52
C GLN A 16 -5.16 -15.21 -5.87
N ASP A 17 -5.47 -14.22 -6.65
CA ASP A 17 -4.57 -13.16 -7.01
C ASP A 17 -5.00 -11.81 -6.38
N TYR A 18 -4.24 -10.78 -6.61
CA TYR A 18 -4.52 -9.45 -6.07
C TYR A 18 -5.84 -8.84 -6.58
N ASN A 19 -6.35 -9.26 -7.76
CA ASN A 19 -7.65 -8.79 -8.25
C ASN A 19 -8.80 -9.36 -7.44
N ASP A 20 -8.73 -10.65 -7.09
CA ASP A 20 -9.72 -11.29 -6.21
C ASP A 20 -9.75 -10.60 -4.84
N LEU A 21 -8.58 -10.19 -4.34
CA LEU A 21 -8.47 -9.50 -3.05
C LEU A 21 -9.04 -8.08 -3.09
N MET A 22 -8.92 -7.35 -4.20
CA MET A 22 -9.60 -6.07 -4.38
C MET A 22 -11.12 -6.26 -4.31
N HIS A 23 -11.68 -7.27 -4.98
CA HIS A 23 -13.12 -7.57 -4.91
C HIS A 23 -13.56 -7.99 -3.51
N LEU A 24 -12.73 -8.77 -2.81
CA LEU A 24 -13.00 -9.15 -1.42
C LEU A 24 -13.03 -7.92 -0.50
N THR A 25 -12.08 -7.00 -0.67
CA THR A 25 -12.01 -5.75 0.10
C THR A 25 -13.25 -4.89 -0.15
N GLU A 26 -13.63 -4.67 -1.42
CA GLU A 26 -14.86 -3.97 -1.79
C GLU A 26 -16.07 -4.58 -1.08
N THR A 27 -16.17 -5.91 -1.10
CA THR A 27 -17.28 -6.65 -0.49
C THR A 27 -17.30 -6.48 1.03
N ILE A 28 -16.17 -6.66 1.70
CA ILE A 28 -16.07 -6.55 3.16
C ILE A 28 -16.47 -5.14 3.59
N VAL A 29 -15.91 -4.11 3.00
CA VAL A 29 -16.11 -2.72 3.41
C VAL A 29 -17.56 -2.28 3.13
N SER A 30 -18.05 -2.49 1.89
CA SER A 30 -19.38 -2.03 1.51
C SER A 30 -20.50 -2.78 2.24
N GLN A 31 -20.38 -4.10 2.40
CA GLN A 31 -21.38 -4.88 3.13
C GLN A 31 -21.36 -4.61 4.64
N THR A 32 -20.19 -4.32 5.20
CA THR A 32 -20.10 -3.90 6.60
C THR A 32 -20.83 -2.57 6.81
N ALA A 33 -20.58 -1.57 5.96
CA ALA A 33 -21.29 -0.30 5.99
C ALA A 33 -22.81 -0.49 5.84
N GLN A 34 -23.22 -1.26 4.84
CA GLN A 34 -24.63 -1.56 4.61
C GLN A 34 -25.30 -2.26 5.80
N LYS A 35 -24.60 -3.21 6.44
CA LYS A 35 -25.12 -3.96 7.58
C LYS A 35 -25.20 -3.16 8.86
N VAL A 36 -24.20 -2.29 9.11
CA VAL A 36 -24.09 -1.52 10.36
C VAL A 36 -24.88 -0.22 10.28
N LEU A 37 -24.82 0.47 9.14
CA LEU A 37 -25.38 1.82 8.97
C LEU A 37 -26.66 1.83 8.13
N GLY A 38 -26.99 0.74 7.43
CA GLY A 38 -28.11 0.68 6.49
C GLY A 38 -27.85 1.35 5.14
N THR A 39 -26.61 1.80 4.90
CA THR A 39 -26.23 2.51 3.68
C THR A 39 -24.76 2.25 3.35
N MET A 40 -24.40 2.31 2.06
CA MET A 40 -23.01 2.32 1.59
C MET A 40 -22.46 3.73 1.38
N LYS A 41 -23.31 4.76 1.53
CA LYS A 41 -22.87 6.17 1.52
C LYS A 41 -22.74 6.66 2.94
N ILE A 42 -21.54 7.06 3.30
CA ILE A 42 -21.20 7.54 4.63
C ILE A 42 -20.83 9.03 4.58
N SER A 43 -20.97 9.72 5.70
CA SER A 43 -20.36 11.03 5.90
C SER A 43 -19.12 10.86 6.76
N TYR A 44 -18.00 11.41 6.35
CA TYR A 44 -16.78 11.43 7.12
C TYR A 44 -16.16 12.83 7.10
N GLU A 45 -16.03 13.45 8.28
CA GLU A 45 -15.57 14.84 8.44
C GLU A 45 -16.35 15.83 7.54
N GLY A 46 -17.66 15.59 7.38
CA GLY A 46 -18.55 16.42 6.58
C GLY A 46 -18.50 16.16 5.08
N GLN A 47 -17.74 15.19 4.61
CA GLN A 47 -17.64 14.80 3.21
C GLN A 47 -18.39 13.49 2.95
N GLU A 48 -19.19 13.45 1.87
CA GLU A 48 -19.83 12.20 1.42
C GLU A 48 -18.80 11.27 0.78
N ILE A 49 -18.76 10.04 1.26
CA ILE A 49 -17.94 8.94 0.73
C ILE A 49 -18.87 7.83 0.27
N ASP A 50 -18.79 7.45 -0.99
CA ASP A 50 -19.58 6.36 -1.57
C ASP A 50 -18.77 5.06 -1.60
N LEU A 51 -19.06 4.13 -0.70
CA LEU A 51 -18.38 2.84 -0.57
C LEU A 51 -18.93 1.78 -1.55
N THR A 52 -19.88 2.16 -2.44
CA THR A 52 -20.51 1.25 -3.39
C THR A 52 -19.49 0.75 -4.43
N PRO A 53 -19.31 -0.58 -4.59
CA PRO A 53 -18.48 -1.13 -5.65
C PRO A 53 -19.05 -0.86 -7.07
N PRO A 54 -18.19 -0.81 -8.12
CA PRO A 54 -16.75 -0.94 -8.05
C PRO A 54 -16.06 0.36 -7.63
N TRP A 55 -14.96 0.26 -6.87
CA TRP A 55 -14.12 1.41 -6.52
C TRP A 55 -13.26 1.85 -7.71
N ASN A 56 -12.78 3.09 -7.67
CA ASN A 56 -11.84 3.56 -8.67
C ASN A 56 -10.55 2.72 -8.65
N ARG A 57 -9.94 2.52 -9.82
CA ARG A 57 -8.65 1.82 -9.97
C ARG A 57 -7.74 2.65 -10.85
N MET A 58 -6.52 2.87 -10.40
CA MET A 58 -5.44 3.53 -11.14
C MET A 58 -4.12 2.86 -10.82
N THR A 59 -3.20 2.80 -11.76
CA THR A 59 -1.81 2.48 -11.44
C THR A 59 -1.15 3.66 -10.74
N MET A 60 -0.09 3.40 -9.96
CA MET A 60 0.67 4.46 -9.28
C MET A 60 1.20 5.49 -10.30
N ILE A 61 1.72 5.04 -11.43
CA ILE A 61 2.21 5.93 -12.51
C ILE A 61 1.10 6.78 -13.09
N GLU A 62 -0.07 6.19 -13.41
CA GLU A 62 -1.24 6.95 -13.89
C GLU A 62 -1.71 7.99 -12.86
N ALA A 63 -1.69 7.63 -11.59
CA ALA A 63 -2.09 8.53 -10.52
C ALA A 63 -1.11 9.71 -10.39
N VAL A 64 0.20 9.45 -10.41
CA VAL A 64 1.22 10.51 -10.42
C VAL A 64 1.07 11.40 -11.65
N ALA A 65 0.95 10.82 -12.84
CA ALA A 65 0.76 11.59 -14.07
C ALA A 65 -0.49 12.47 -14.03
N LYS A 66 -1.61 11.93 -13.55
CA LYS A 66 -2.89 12.64 -13.45
C LYS A 66 -2.83 13.87 -12.53
N TYR A 67 -2.17 13.74 -11.39
CA TYR A 67 -2.20 14.79 -10.36
C TYR A 67 -1.02 15.74 -10.40
N THR A 68 0.09 15.36 -11.03
CA THR A 68 1.32 16.18 -11.10
C THR A 68 1.67 16.65 -12.53
N GLY A 69 1.14 15.96 -13.55
CA GLY A 69 1.54 16.16 -14.94
C GLY A 69 2.87 15.48 -15.30
N GLN A 70 3.52 14.76 -14.37
CA GLN A 70 4.76 14.02 -14.60
C GLN A 70 4.45 12.57 -14.95
N ASP A 71 4.73 12.16 -16.19
CA ASP A 71 4.51 10.78 -16.66
C ASP A 71 5.79 9.96 -16.58
N PHE A 72 5.86 9.06 -15.62
CA PHE A 72 6.99 8.16 -15.42
C PHE A 72 6.91 6.88 -16.29
N SER A 73 5.96 6.78 -17.22
CA SER A 73 5.81 5.62 -18.08
C SER A 73 7.07 5.39 -18.92
N GLY A 74 7.67 4.19 -18.80
CA GLY A 74 8.82 3.80 -19.58
C GLY A 74 10.16 4.48 -19.22
N ILE A 75 10.20 5.28 -18.14
CA ILE A 75 11.43 5.90 -17.65
C ILE A 75 12.38 4.80 -17.13
N LYS A 76 13.61 4.80 -17.64
CA LYS A 76 14.70 3.87 -17.27
C LYS A 76 15.95 4.57 -16.80
N ASP A 77 16.01 5.91 -16.97
CA ASP A 77 17.14 6.74 -16.57
C ASP A 77 16.82 7.38 -15.22
N LEU A 78 17.68 7.10 -14.22
CA LEU A 78 17.52 7.63 -12.87
C LEU A 78 17.66 9.15 -12.80
N ASP A 79 18.54 9.72 -13.61
CA ASP A 79 18.71 11.19 -13.62
C ASP A 79 17.51 11.89 -14.26
N GLU A 80 16.83 11.23 -15.21
CA GLU A 80 15.56 11.72 -15.75
C GLU A 80 14.47 11.67 -14.68
N ALA A 81 14.32 10.55 -13.96
CA ALA A 81 13.37 10.42 -12.86
C ALA A 81 13.58 11.49 -11.77
N ARG A 82 14.84 11.75 -11.42
CA ARG A 82 15.21 12.83 -10.46
C ARG A 82 14.79 14.21 -10.95
N LYS A 83 15.05 14.54 -12.21
CA LYS A 83 14.62 15.83 -12.79
C LYS A 83 13.10 16.00 -12.77
N MET A 84 12.36 14.92 -12.99
CA MET A 84 10.90 14.95 -12.91
C MET A 84 10.42 15.20 -11.48
N ALA A 85 11.02 14.56 -10.48
CA ALA A 85 10.74 14.82 -9.07
C ALA A 85 11.11 16.26 -8.65
N ASP A 86 12.28 16.75 -9.07
CA ASP A 86 12.73 18.12 -8.83
C ASP A 86 11.74 19.15 -9.41
N ALA A 87 11.21 18.88 -10.61
CA ALA A 87 10.24 19.76 -11.27
C ALA A 87 8.94 19.99 -10.48
N ILE A 88 8.61 19.07 -9.59
CA ILE A 88 7.43 19.14 -8.71
C ILE A 88 7.81 19.26 -7.22
N ASN A 89 9.07 19.55 -6.93
CA ASN A 89 9.62 19.78 -5.59
C ASN A 89 9.45 18.59 -4.62
N VAL A 90 9.57 17.36 -5.10
CA VAL A 90 9.54 16.17 -4.26
C VAL A 90 10.94 15.88 -3.72
N PRO A 91 11.12 15.82 -2.40
CA PRO A 91 12.38 15.44 -1.80
C PRO A 91 12.65 13.94 -1.98
N TYR A 92 13.90 13.58 -2.24
CA TYR A 92 14.34 12.18 -2.33
C TYR A 92 15.78 12.02 -1.82
N GLU A 93 16.12 10.81 -1.38
CA GLU A 93 17.47 10.48 -0.96
C GLU A 93 18.34 10.07 -2.15
N LYS A 94 19.66 10.19 -2.00
CA LYS A 94 20.60 9.80 -3.07
C LYS A 94 20.57 8.30 -3.38
N THR A 95 20.15 7.51 -2.42
CA THR A 95 20.02 6.06 -2.50
C THR A 95 18.75 5.60 -3.22
N PHE A 96 17.78 6.49 -3.46
CA PHE A 96 16.54 6.15 -4.13
C PHE A 96 16.76 5.77 -5.58
N GLY A 97 16.22 4.60 -5.96
CA GLY A 97 16.02 4.24 -7.35
C GLY A 97 14.75 4.86 -7.92
N ILE A 98 14.43 4.51 -9.16
CA ILE A 98 13.28 5.07 -9.88
C ILE A 98 11.97 4.74 -9.16
N GLY A 99 11.82 3.54 -8.65
CA GLY A 99 10.61 3.10 -7.95
C GLY A 99 10.35 3.90 -6.67
N LYS A 100 11.37 4.13 -5.85
CA LYS A 100 11.26 4.97 -4.65
C LYS A 100 10.96 6.43 -4.97
N ILE A 101 11.51 6.96 -6.09
CA ILE A 101 11.19 8.33 -6.56
C ILE A 101 9.71 8.41 -6.97
N ILE A 102 9.19 7.45 -7.72
CA ILE A 102 7.77 7.41 -8.11
C ILE A 102 6.88 7.36 -6.86
N ASN A 103 7.25 6.53 -5.87
CA ASN A 103 6.52 6.45 -4.61
C ASN A 103 6.54 7.77 -3.83
N ALA A 104 7.70 8.44 -3.74
CA ALA A 104 7.79 9.74 -3.10
C ALA A 104 6.92 10.80 -3.79
N CYS A 105 6.86 10.78 -5.13
CA CYS A 105 5.95 11.65 -5.88
C CYS A 105 4.47 11.34 -5.59
N PHE A 106 4.14 10.06 -5.43
CA PHE A 106 2.80 9.62 -5.08
C PHE A 106 2.42 10.07 -3.65
N GLU A 107 3.25 9.81 -2.66
CA GLU A 107 3.00 10.19 -1.26
C GLU A 107 2.82 11.71 -1.10
N GLU A 108 3.67 12.51 -1.75
CA GLU A 108 3.66 13.96 -1.60
C GLU A 108 2.48 14.65 -2.33
N HIS A 109 2.07 14.13 -3.50
CA HIS A 109 1.14 14.86 -4.36
C HIS A 109 -0.18 14.16 -4.67
N VAL A 110 -0.30 12.87 -4.39
CA VAL A 110 -1.45 12.06 -4.79
C VAL A 110 -2.30 11.61 -3.61
N GLU A 111 -1.69 11.07 -2.56
CA GLU A 111 -2.44 10.48 -1.42
C GLU A 111 -3.53 11.40 -0.88
N GLU A 112 -3.22 12.68 -0.63
CA GLU A 112 -4.16 13.67 -0.09
C GLU A 112 -5.37 13.95 -1.00
N LYS A 113 -5.29 13.56 -2.27
CA LYS A 113 -6.34 13.79 -3.26
C LYS A 113 -7.28 12.59 -3.45
N LEU A 114 -6.95 11.46 -2.82
CA LEU A 114 -7.72 10.22 -2.92
C LEU A 114 -8.87 10.22 -1.90
N ILE A 115 -9.92 11.00 -2.16
CA ILE A 115 -11.04 11.16 -1.23
C ILE A 115 -12.02 9.99 -1.35
N GLN A 116 -12.44 9.66 -2.57
CA GLN A 116 -13.35 8.53 -2.83
C GLN A 116 -12.57 7.21 -2.86
N PRO A 117 -13.21 6.09 -2.51
CA PRO A 117 -12.58 4.78 -2.51
C PRO A 117 -11.84 4.50 -3.80
N THR A 118 -10.53 4.29 -3.71
CA THR A 118 -9.64 4.12 -4.86
C THR A 118 -8.57 3.09 -4.55
N PHE A 119 -8.40 2.12 -5.44
CA PHE A 119 -7.24 1.23 -5.43
C PHE A 119 -6.12 1.81 -6.30
N ILE A 120 -4.95 1.87 -5.73
CA ILE A 120 -3.70 2.14 -6.43
C ILE A 120 -3.01 0.82 -6.66
N THR A 121 -2.69 0.51 -7.92
CA THR A 121 -2.07 -0.75 -8.36
C THR A 121 -0.72 -0.48 -9.02
N GLY A 122 0.01 -1.53 -9.39
CA GLY A 122 1.26 -1.38 -10.13
C GLY A 122 2.36 -0.69 -9.31
N HIS A 123 2.49 -1.07 -8.04
CA HIS A 123 3.54 -0.57 -7.17
C HIS A 123 4.92 -1.03 -7.68
N PRO A 124 5.94 -0.16 -7.66
CA PRO A 124 7.29 -0.53 -8.04
C PRO A 124 7.82 -1.73 -7.24
N LYS A 125 8.56 -2.61 -7.91
CA LYS A 125 9.24 -3.76 -7.31
C LYS A 125 10.18 -3.34 -6.17
N GLU A 126 10.83 -2.20 -6.32
CA GLU A 126 11.79 -1.65 -5.37
C GLU A 126 11.19 -1.44 -3.97
N ILE A 127 9.90 -1.10 -3.88
CA ILE A 127 9.17 -0.88 -2.63
C ILE A 127 8.24 -2.02 -2.24
N SER A 128 8.32 -3.15 -2.95
CA SER A 128 7.39 -4.28 -2.79
C SER A 128 8.13 -5.62 -2.74
N PRO A 129 9.02 -5.82 -1.74
CA PRO A 129 9.95 -6.96 -1.73
C PRO A 129 9.28 -8.33 -1.58
N LEU A 130 8.02 -8.39 -1.11
CA LEU A 130 7.29 -9.64 -0.89
C LEU A 130 6.21 -9.91 -1.94
N ALA A 131 5.96 -8.95 -2.84
CA ALA A 131 4.92 -9.07 -3.84
C ALA A 131 5.46 -9.67 -5.15
N LYS A 132 4.67 -10.53 -5.78
CA LYS A 132 5.00 -11.11 -7.09
C LYS A 132 5.13 -10.01 -8.14
N SER A 133 6.16 -10.08 -9.00
CA SER A 133 6.27 -9.19 -10.15
C SER A 133 5.15 -9.44 -11.15
N SER A 134 4.69 -8.38 -11.80
CA SER A 134 3.72 -8.47 -12.89
C SER A 134 4.34 -9.19 -14.10
N GLU A 135 3.53 -10.02 -14.77
CA GLU A 135 3.96 -10.69 -16.01
C GLU A 135 4.13 -9.69 -17.18
N ALA A 136 3.43 -8.57 -17.15
CA ALA A 136 3.48 -7.55 -18.19
C ALA A 136 4.70 -6.64 -18.07
N ASP A 137 5.13 -6.35 -16.85
CA ASP A 137 6.30 -5.50 -16.56
C ASP A 137 6.96 -5.97 -15.25
N PRO A 138 8.18 -6.55 -15.32
CA PRO A 138 8.86 -7.09 -14.14
C PRO A 138 9.33 -6.03 -13.13
N GLU A 139 9.32 -4.75 -13.50
CA GLU A 139 9.69 -3.66 -12.60
C GLU A 139 8.53 -3.21 -11.68
N ILE A 140 7.31 -3.67 -11.95
CA ILE A 140 6.14 -3.45 -11.12
C ILE A 140 5.63 -4.77 -10.52
N THR A 141 4.80 -4.67 -9.50
CA THR A 141 4.28 -5.84 -8.78
C THR A 141 2.75 -5.91 -8.85
N ASP A 142 2.23 -7.13 -8.70
CA ASP A 142 0.82 -7.45 -8.53
C ASP A 142 0.38 -7.10 -7.10
N ARG A 143 0.43 -5.81 -6.77
CA ARG A 143 0.12 -5.22 -5.47
C ARG A 143 -0.89 -4.09 -5.64
N PHE A 144 -1.74 -3.93 -4.66
CA PHE A 144 -2.61 -2.78 -4.53
C PHE A 144 -2.60 -2.22 -3.11
N GLU A 145 -2.85 -0.95 -3.02
CA GLU A 145 -3.26 -0.27 -1.79
C GLU A 145 -4.62 0.38 -2.02
N GLY A 146 -5.49 0.30 -1.02
CA GLY A 146 -6.80 0.94 -1.07
C GLY A 146 -6.83 2.18 -0.21
N PHE A 147 -7.30 3.29 -0.78
CA PHE A 147 -7.39 4.59 -0.12
C PHE A 147 -8.84 5.03 0.01
N ILE A 148 -9.18 5.59 1.16
CA ILE A 148 -10.43 6.30 1.44
C ILE A 148 -10.07 7.55 2.24
N TYR A 149 -10.55 8.72 1.81
CA TYR A 149 -10.33 10.00 2.48
C TYR A 149 -8.84 10.25 2.80
N ALA A 150 -7.99 10.16 1.77
CA ALA A 150 -6.55 10.35 1.87
C ALA A 150 -5.84 9.43 2.89
N ARG A 151 -6.41 8.26 3.17
CA ARG A 151 -5.84 7.29 4.12
C ARG A 151 -5.85 5.90 3.52
N GLU A 152 -4.72 5.24 3.55
CA GLU A 152 -4.63 3.81 3.24
C GLU A 152 -5.50 3.02 4.22
N ILE A 153 -6.41 2.21 3.70
CA ILE A 153 -7.29 1.32 4.46
C ILE A 153 -6.90 -0.14 4.33
N CYS A 154 -6.30 -0.51 3.23
CA CYS A 154 -5.88 -1.89 2.98
C CYS A 154 -4.67 -1.94 2.06
N ASN A 155 -3.92 -3.04 2.17
CA ASN A 155 -2.82 -3.40 1.28
C ASN A 155 -2.93 -4.89 0.96
N GLY A 156 -2.78 -5.25 -0.29
CA GLY A 156 -2.84 -6.65 -0.71
C GLY A 156 -2.02 -6.90 -1.97
N PHE A 157 -1.55 -8.12 -2.12
CA PHE A 157 -0.73 -8.51 -3.27
C PHE A 157 -0.80 -10.01 -3.55
N SER A 158 -0.44 -10.38 -4.77
CA SER A 158 -0.07 -11.76 -5.07
C SER A 158 1.26 -12.04 -4.41
N GLU A 159 1.31 -13.06 -3.55
CA GLU A 159 2.53 -13.42 -2.80
C GLU A 159 3.64 -13.86 -3.76
N LEU A 160 4.85 -13.36 -3.52
CA LEU A 160 6.03 -13.86 -4.20
C LEU A 160 6.30 -15.28 -3.69
N ASN A 161 6.23 -16.26 -4.60
CA ASN A 161 6.37 -17.67 -4.29
C ASN A 161 7.60 -18.35 -4.92
N ASP A 162 8.48 -17.55 -5.54
CA ASP A 162 9.77 -18.00 -6.04
C ASP A 162 10.86 -17.74 -4.96
N PRO A 163 11.45 -18.79 -4.36
CA PRO A 163 12.46 -18.63 -3.32
C PRO A 163 13.76 -18.00 -3.83
N ILE A 164 14.07 -18.11 -5.12
CA ILE A 164 15.28 -17.55 -5.74
C ILE A 164 15.11 -16.02 -5.85
N ASP A 165 14.01 -15.56 -6.48
CA ASP A 165 13.67 -14.12 -6.56
C ASP A 165 13.54 -13.51 -5.16
N GLN A 166 12.91 -14.22 -4.21
CA GLN A 166 12.77 -13.71 -2.84
C GLN A 166 14.13 -13.53 -2.14
N ARG A 167 15.05 -14.45 -2.30
CA ARG A 167 16.41 -14.33 -1.74
C ARG A 167 17.16 -13.15 -2.35
N GLU A 168 17.06 -12.95 -3.65
CA GLU A 168 17.68 -11.81 -4.35
C GLU A 168 17.12 -10.47 -3.84
N ARG A 169 15.80 -10.38 -3.64
CA ARG A 169 15.19 -9.16 -3.09
C ARG A 169 15.59 -8.88 -1.66
N PHE A 170 15.66 -9.90 -0.80
CA PHE A 170 16.16 -9.71 0.57
C PHE A 170 17.63 -9.30 0.58
N GLN A 171 18.47 -9.88 -0.30
CA GLN A 171 19.85 -9.45 -0.43
C GLN A 171 19.95 -7.97 -0.81
N LYS A 172 19.14 -7.51 -1.73
CA LYS A 172 19.06 -6.09 -2.12
C LYS A 172 18.63 -5.21 -0.95
N GLN A 173 17.64 -5.63 -0.17
CA GLN A 173 17.20 -4.91 1.04
C GLN A 173 18.34 -4.79 2.08
N VAL A 174 19.13 -5.85 2.27
CA VAL A 174 20.31 -5.81 3.17
C VAL A 174 21.34 -4.80 2.68
N GLU A 175 21.60 -4.74 1.36
CA GLU A 175 22.49 -3.75 0.75
C GLU A 175 21.97 -2.32 0.92
N ASP A 176 20.67 -2.09 0.70
CA ASP A 176 20.02 -0.80 0.88
C ASP A 176 20.08 -0.35 2.35
N ARG A 177 19.87 -1.26 3.29
CA ARG A 177 20.03 -1.01 4.72
C ARG A 177 21.47 -0.63 5.10
N ALA A 178 22.44 -1.33 4.54
CA ALA A 178 23.87 -1.00 4.74
C ALA A 178 24.24 0.36 4.14
N ALA A 179 23.51 0.82 3.12
CA ALA A 179 23.65 2.14 2.51
C ALA A 179 22.92 3.26 3.28
N GLY A 180 22.17 2.92 4.35
CA GLY A 180 21.51 3.89 5.22
C GLY A 180 19.98 3.92 5.14
N ASP A 181 19.36 2.97 4.45
CA ASP A 181 17.90 2.82 4.41
C ASP A 181 17.41 2.06 5.66
N ASP A 182 16.94 2.81 6.65
CA ASP A 182 16.48 2.24 7.93
C ASP A 182 15.15 1.45 7.80
N GLU A 183 14.41 1.63 6.70
CA GLU A 183 13.15 0.92 6.44
C GLU A 183 13.37 -0.41 5.72
N ALA A 184 14.56 -0.66 5.16
CA ALA A 184 14.88 -1.87 4.44
C ALA A 184 14.89 -3.11 5.36
N HIS A 185 14.36 -4.22 4.86
CA HIS A 185 14.27 -5.48 5.59
C HIS A 185 15.65 -6.13 5.81
N MET A 186 15.75 -6.97 6.84
CA MET A 186 16.87 -7.87 7.03
C MET A 186 16.65 -9.17 6.23
N MET A 187 17.74 -9.94 6.04
CA MET A 187 17.63 -11.30 5.50
C MET A 187 16.81 -12.18 6.45
N ASP A 188 15.88 -12.92 5.90
CA ASP A 188 15.09 -13.94 6.59
C ASP A 188 15.28 -15.30 5.89
N ASP A 189 16.28 -16.04 6.33
CA ASP A 189 16.62 -17.35 5.77
C ASP A 189 15.54 -18.40 6.07
N ASP A 190 14.86 -18.29 7.21
CA ASP A 190 13.76 -19.20 7.57
C ASP A 190 12.56 -19.00 6.65
N PHE A 191 12.23 -17.75 6.30
CA PHE A 191 11.18 -17.44 5.33
C PHE A 191 11.51 -17.98 3.94
N VAL A 192 12.75 -17.78 3.45
CA VAL A 192 13.17 -18.32 2.15
C VAL A 192 13.14 -19.85 2.15
N THR A 193 13.63 -20.48 3.23
CA THR A 193 13.56 -21.92 3.39
C THR A 193 12.13 -22.44 3.36
N ALA A 194 11.19 -21.73 4.00
CA ALA A 194 9.77 -22.10 3.94
C ALA A 194 9.22 -22.04 2.51
N LEU A 195 9.62 -21.06 1.69
CA LEU A 195 9.25 -20.98 0.27
C LEU A 195 9.80 -22.15 -0.56
N GLU A 196 10.99 -22.67 -0.22
CA GLU A 196 11.58 -23.82 -0.90
C GLU A 196 10.75 -25.11 -0.74
N TYR A 197 9.97 -25.21 0.35
CA TYR A 197 8.99 -26.30 0.53
C TYR A 197 7.75 -26.15 -0.35
N GLY A 198 7.54 -24.98 -0.92
CA GLY A 198 6.50 -24.63 -1.89
C GLY A 198 5.36 -23.79 -1.30
N LEU A 199 5.14 -22.64 -1.93
CA LEU A 199 3.97 -21.80 -1.72
C LEU A 199 3.12 -21.83 -3.01
N PRO A 200 1.85 -22.35 -3.00
CA PRO A 200 0.99 -22.24 -4.16
C PRO A 200 0.69 -20.79 -4.50
N PRO A 201 0.18 -20.48 -5.71
CA PRO A 201 -0.33 -19.14 -6.00
C PRO A 201 -1.29 -18.69 -4.89
N THR A 202 -0.99 -17.57 -4.28
CA THR A 202 -1.64 -17.12 -3.04
C THR A 202 -1.74 -15.60 -3.05
N GLY A 203 -2.85 -15.07 -2.57
CA GLY A 203 -3.02 -13.65 -2.31
C GLY A 203 -2.98 -13.34 -0.82
N GLY A 204 -2.27 -12.29 -0.43
CA GLY A 204 -2.22 -11.75 0.92
C GLY A 204 -2.99 -10.43 1.00
N LEU A 205 -3.76 -10.23 2.06
CA LEU A 205 -4.57 -9.03 2.29
C LEU A 205 -4.50 -8.57 3.73
N GLY A 206 -4.20 -7.29 3.93
CA GLY A 206 -4.34 -6.60 5.21
C GLY A 206 -5.37 -5.48 5.12
N ILE A 207 -6.30 -5.41 6.09
CA ILE A 207 -7.30 -4.34 6.21
C ILE A 207 -7.16 -3.68 7.57
N GLY A 208 -7.04 -2.35 7.59
CA GLY A 208 -6.98 -1.55 8.80
C GLY A 208 -8.35 -1.43 9.48
N ILE A 209 -8.66 -2.31 10.42
CA ILE A 209 -9.97 -2.35 11.09
C ILE A 209 -10.24 -1.08 11.87
N ASP A 210 -9.24 -0.55 12.58
CA ASP A 210 -9.41 0.70 13.34
C ASP A 210 -9.75 1.87 12.39
N ARG A 211 -9.10 1.96 11.22
CA ARG A 211 -9.43 2.96 10.19
C ARG A 211 -10.83 2.77 9.62
N LEU A 212 -11.24 1.52 9.36
CA LEU A 212 -12.60 1.22 8.91
C LEU A 212 -13.64 1.67 9.94
N VAL A 213 -13.41 1.41 11.23
CA VAL A 213 -14.30 1.86 12.30
C VAL A 213 -14.35 3.39 12.37
N MET A 214 -13.21 4.09 12.21
CA MET A 214 -13.18 5.55 12.14
C MET A 214 -14.11 6.09 11.05
N PHE A 215 -14.05 5.53 9.84
CA PHE A 215 -14.93 5.95 8.74
C PHE A 215 -16.41 5.67 9.03
N LEU A 216 -16.74 4.49 9.57
CA LEU A 216 -18.13 4.10 9.84
C LEU A 216 -18.75 4.86 11.01
N THR A 217 -17.94 5.45 11.89
CA THR A 217 -18.40 6.19 13.09
C THR A 217 -18.17 7.69 13.03
N ASP A 218 -17.68 8.19 11.88
CA ASP A 218 -17.27 9.60 11.70
C ASP A 218 -16.30 10.08 12.80
N SER A 219 -15.34 9.23 13.16
CA SER A 219 -14.33 9.54 14.19
C SER A 219 -13.01 9.95 13.54
N SER A 220 -12.56 11.19 13.78
CA SER A 220 -11.33 11.74 13.19
C SER A 220 -10.05 11.18 13.85
N SER A 221 -10.15 10.68 15.08
CA SER A 221 -9.02 10.16 15.86
C SER A 221 -9.12 8.65 16.09
N ILE A 222 -8.03 7.94 15.84
CA ILE A 222 -7.93 6.51 16.15
C ILE A 222 -8.12 6.22 17.65
N ARG A 223 -7.85 7.19 18.53
CA ARG A 223 -8.04 7.04 20.00
C ARG A 223 -9.51 6.87 20.37
N ASP A 224 -10.42 7.37 19.56
CA ASP A 224 -11.87 7.31 19.84
C ASP A 224 -12.46 5.95 19.50
N VAL A 225 -11.74 5.13 18.73
CA VAL A 225 -12.18 3.81 18.27
C VAL A 225 -11.41 2.65 18.91
N ILE A 226 -10.35 2.92 19.67
CA ILE A 226 -9.56 1.91 20.38
C ILE A 226 -10.05 1.82 21.83
N PHE A 227 -10.35 0.61 22.32
CA PHE A 227 -10.82 0.42 23.71
C PHE A 227 -9.82 0.87 24.76
N PHE A 228 -8.51 0.72 24.54
CA PHE A 228 -7.46 1.03 25.50
C PHE A 228 -6.31 1.81 24.83
N PRO A 229 -6.52 3.09 24.48
CA PRO A 229 -5.48 3.88 23.85
C PRO A 229 -4.32 4.14 24.82
N HIS A 230 -3.08 3.97 24.34
CA HIS A 230 -1.90 4.36 25.11
C HIS A 230 -1.85 5.89 25.24
N MET A 231 -1.89 6.34 26.48
CA MET A 231 -1.79 7.77 26.81
C MET A 231 -0.35 8.08 27.29
N ARG A 232 0.17 9.26 26.92
CA ARG A 232 1.42 9.74 27.52
C ARG A 232 1.22 9.91 29.03
N HIS A 233 2.16 9.44 29.83
CA HIS A 233 2.18 9.76 31.25
C HIS A 233 2.21 11.27 31.41
N LYS A 234 1.29 11.81 32.22
CA LYS A 234 1.37 13.22 32.62
C LYS A 234 2.65 13.36 33.45
N VAL A 235 3.64 14.09 32.93
CA VAL A 235 4.77 14.54 33.74
C VAL A 235 4.19 15.55 34.72
N GLN A 236 4.25 15.22 36.02
CA GLN A 236 3.90 16.12 37.10
C GLN A 236 4.98 17.18 37.24
#